data_fe1e803b167160743ed060a23ac511cc
#
_entry.id   fe1e803b167160743ed060a23ac511cc
#
_cell.length_a   1.000
_cell.length_b   1.000
_cell.length_c   1.000
_cell.angle_alpha   90.00
_cell.angle_beta   90.00
_cell.angle_gamma   90.00
#
_symmetry.space_group_name_H-M   'P 1'
#
loop_
_entity.id
_entity.type
_entity.pdbx_description
1 polymer ?
#
loop_
_entity_poly.entity_id
_entity_poly.type
_entity_poly.pdbx_seq_one_letter_code
_entity_poly.pdbx_strand_id
1 'polypeptide(L)'
;RYSPCSPDSHTRHPGFRIAFAVQDHSLNVLVKISTDEGLWGIGEAAPFEPVTGESAATVLEALKLFRTGLIGMDPLDVEGIHRMMDRLLSGNTSAKAAVDIALYDIKGKLMGQPLYKVLGGSVNQIVTDMTVGIDTPEAMAAEARERVEKDGFTILKIKAGINPSEDIQALT
;
A
#
# COMPACT_ATOMS: atom_id res chain seq x y z
N ARG A 1 -14.04 -12.32 11.14
CA ARG A 1 -12.95 -12.96 11.93
C ARG A 1 -11.63 -12.47 11.39
N TYR A 2 -10.86 -11.84 12.25
CA TYR A 2 -9.47 -11.50 11.99
C TYR A 2 -8.62 -12.77 12.13
N SER A 3 -7.87 -13.15 11.11
CA SER A 3 -6.82 -14.15 11.21
C SER A 3 -5.50 -13.46 10.86
N PRO A 4 -4.53 -13.38 11.77
CA PRO A 4 -3.20 -12.92 11.41
C PRO A 4 -2.58 -13.93 10.44
N CYS A 5 -2.02 -13.44 9.34
CA CYS A 5 -1.21 -14.26 8.46
C CYS A 5 0.10 -14.57 9.17
N SER A 6 0.51 -15.86 9.19
CA SER A 6 1.77 -16.29 9.81
C SER A 6 2.96 -15.66 9.09
N PRO A 7 4.00 -15.22 9.83
CA PRO A 7 5.21 -14.67 9.23
C PRO A 7 6.17 -15.80 8.81
N ASP A 8 5.82 -16.59 7.81
CA ASP A 8 6.70 -17.64 7.31
C ASP A 8 6.83 -17.58 5.78
N SER A 9 7.80 -16.81 5.35
CA SER A 9 8.72 -17.08 4.22
C SER A 9 9.64 -15.87 4.06
N HIS A 10 10.72 -15.83 4.82
CA HIS A 10 11.80 -14.88 4.62
C HIS A 10 12.62 -15.28 3.38
N THR A 11 12.18 -14.91 2.19
CA THR A 11 13.13 -14.68 1.11
C THR A 11 13.80 -13.35 1.41
N ARG A 12 15.05 -13.38 1.87
CA ARG A 12 15.87 -12.18 2.03
C ARG A 12 16.13 -11.61 0.63
N HIS A 13 15.33 -10.63 0.25
CA HIS A 13 15.71 -9.76 -0.84
C HIS A 13 16.81 -8.81 -0.35
N PRO A 14 17.79 -8.45 -1.21
CA PRO A 14 18.71 -7.37 -0.86
C PRO A 14 17.85 -6.14 -0.54
N GLY A 15 18.05 -5.59 0.67
CA GLY A 15 17.27 -4.44 1.13
C GLY A 15 17.43 -3.27 0.17
N PHE A 16 16.34 -2.54 -0.10
CA PHE A 16 16.50 -1.30 -0.85
C PHE A 16 16.80 -0.15 0.07
N ARG A 17 17.72 0.70 -0.39
CA ARG A 17 18.02 1.95 0.27
C ARG A 17 16.96 2.99 -0.08
N ILE A 18 16.36 3.58 0.94
CA ILE A 18 15.56 4.80 0.82
C ILE A 18 16.35 5.97 1.41
N ALA A 19 15.92 7.21 1.17
CA ALA A 19 16.69 8.43 1.51
C ALA A 19 17.21 8.49 2.97
N PHE A 20 16.61 7.74 3.90
CA PHE A 20 16.92 7.79 5.34
C PHE A 20 17.01 6.40 6.00
N ALA A 21 16.90 5.31 5.27
CA ALA A 21 16.99 3.96 5.83
C ALA A 21 17.29 2.89 4.76
N VAL A 22 17.76 1.74 5.21
CA VAL A 22 17.77 0.50 4.42
C VAL A 22 16.59 -0.34 4.89
N GLN A 23 15.70 -0.70 3.98
CA GLN A 23 14.50 -1.50 4.26
C GLN A 23 14.60 -2.84 3.54
N ASP A 24 14.61 -3.93 4.29
CA ASP A 24 14.68 -5.30 3.80
C ASP A 24 13.35 -6.06 3.94
N HIS A 25 12.39 -5.48 4.66
CA HIS A 25 11.06 -6.04 4.85
C HIS A 25 10.02 -4.94 5.07
N SER A 26 8.76 -5.28 4.82
CA SER A 26 7.59 -4.44 5.14
C SER A 26 6.60 -5.29 5.92
N LEU A 27 6.04 -4.74 6.99
CA LEU A 27 4.97 -5.36 7.77
C LEU A 27 3.64 -4.70 7.41
N ASN A 28 2.90 -5.36 6.52
CA ASN A 28 1.58 -4.89 6.10
C ASN A 28 0.48 -5.62 6.89
N VAL A 29 -0.67 -4.96 7.02
CA VAL A 29 -1.84 -5.52 7.71
C VAL A 29 -2.96 -5.72 6.70
N LEU A 30 -3.41 -6.97 6.54
CA LEU A 30 -4.56 -7.29 5.71
C LEU A 30 -5.84 -7.25 6.54
N VAL A 31 -6.87 -6.61 5.99
CA VAL A 31 -8.20 -6.51 6.55
C VAL A 31 -9.17 -7.27 5.68
N LYS A 32 -9.91 -8.22 6.28
CA LYS A 32 -11.03 -8.86 5.62
C LYS A 32 -12.34 -8.41 6.27
N ILE A 33 -13.21 -7.81 5.50
CA ILE A 33 -14.58 -7.46 5.89
C ILE A 33 -15.52 -8.49 5.28
N SER A 34 -16.38 -9.10 6.10
CA SER A 34 -17.39 -10.06 5.65
C SER A 34 -18.78 -9.53 5.94
N THR A 35 -19.72 -9.73 5.02
CA THR A 35 -21.12 -9.36 5.16
C THR A 35 -21.95 -10.57 5.58
N ASP A 36 -23.18 -10.33 6.05
CA ASP A 36 -24.17 -11.35 6.37
C ASP A 36 -24.72 -12.07 5.12
N GLU A 37 -24.62 -11.44 3.95
CA GLU A 37 -24.97 -12.04 2.66
C GLU A 37 -23.88 -12.92 2.06
N GLY A 38 -22.76 -13.14 2.79
CA GLY A 38 -21.66 -14.00 2.38
C GLY A 38 -20.62 -13.35 1.46
N LEU A 39 -20.81 -12.09 1.06
CA LEU A 39 -19.78 -11.32 0.38
C LEU A 39 -18.66 -10.94 1.33
N TRP A 40 -17.48 -10.74 0.79
CA TRP A 40 -16.34 -10.25 1.55
C TRP A 40 -15.41 -9.42 0.67
N GLY A 41 -14.69 -8.52 1.31
CA GLY A 41 -13.63 -7.72 0.67
C GLY A 41 -12.34 -7.77 1.47
N ILE A 42 -11.23 -7.53 0.76
CA ILE A 42 -9.90 -7.43 1.34
C ILE A 42 -9.35 -6.04 1.08
N GLY A 43 -8.75 -5.46 2.12
CA GLY A 43 -7.94 -4.25 2.03
C GLY A 43 -6.60 -4.45 2.72
N GLU A 44 -5.65 -3.61 2.38
CA GLU A 44 -4.29 -3.64 2.91
C GLU A 44 -3.90 -2.28 3.48
N ALA A 45 -3.32 -2.30 4.68
CA ALA A 45 -2.59 -1.18 5.25
C ALA A 45 -1.09 -1.44 5.11
N ALA A 46 -0.36 -0.48 4.56
CA ALA A 46 1.09 -0.50 4.45
C ALA A 46 1.69 0.64 5.28
N PRO A 47 1.68 0.52 6.63
CA PRO A 47 2.24 1.54 7.50
C PRO A 47 3.75 1.61 7.37
N PHE A 48 4.28 2.83 7.50
CA PHE A 48 5.71 3.06 7.54
C PHE A 48 5.99 4.26 8.45
N GLU A 49 6.52 3.99 9.65
CA GLU A 49 6.61 4.96 10.75
C GLU A 49 7.21 6.31 10.34
N PRO A 50 8.32 6.37 9.55
CA PRO A 50 8.92 7.64 9.16
C PRO A 50 8.07 8.48 8.20
N VAL A 51 7.07 7.88 7.53
CA VAL A 51 6.22 8.53 6.53
C VAL A 51 4.79 8.69 7.01
N THR A 52 4.17 7.60 7.48
CA THR A 52 2.77 7.61 7.89
C THR A 52 2.59 7.88 9.39
N GLY A 53 3.66 7.75 10.19
CA GLY A 53 3.58 7.81 11.65
C GLY A 53 2.88 6.60 12.27
N GLU A 54 2.60 5.58 11.48
CA GLU A 54 1.90 4.36 11.90
C GLU A 54 2.82 3.14 11.78
N SER A 55 2.64 2.18 12.66
CA SER A 55 3.23 0.84 12.60
C SER A 55 2.15 -0.21 12.40
N ALA A 56 2.53 -1.44 12.06
CA ALA A 56 1.59 -2.54 12.00
C ALA A 56 0.82 -2.73 13.33
N ALA A 57 1.48 -2.51 14.47
CA ALA A 57 0.86 -2.59 15.78
C ALA A 57 -0.21 -1.50 15.99
N THR A 58 0.09 -0.24 15.64
CA THR A 58 -0.89 0.85 15.77
C THR A 58 -2.06 0.69 14.81
N VAL A 59 -1.82 0.19 13.59
CA VAL A 59 -2.88 -0.18 12.64
C VAL A 59 -3.81 -1.24 13.21
N LEU A 60 -3.26 -2.29 13.84
CA LEU A 60 -4.07 -3.34 14.47
C LEU A 60 -4.96 -2.81 15.60
N GLU A 61 -4.44 -1.90 16.44
CA GLU A 61 -5.23 -1.29 17.51
C GLU A 61 -6.32 -0.35 16.94
N ALA A 62 -6.01 0.44 15.92
CA ALA A 62 -7.00 1.25 15.22
C ALA A 62 -8.13 0.39 14.62
N LEU A 63 -7.79 -0.73 13.97
CA LEU A 63 -8.76 -1.65 13.40
C LEU A 63 -9.64 -2.33 14.45
N LYS A 64 -9.11 -2.65 15.64
CA LYS A 64 -9.92 -3.14 16.76
C LYS A 64 -10.97 -2.12 17.18
N LEU A 65 -10.60 -0.84 17.22
CA LEU A 65 -11.51 0.25 17.55
C LEU A 65 -12.56 0.41 16.44
N PHE A 66 -12.15 0.47 15.17
CA PHE A 66 -13.07 0.62 14.04
C PHE A 66 -14.08 -0.53 13.93
N ARG A 67 -13.66 -1.76 14.27
CA ARG A 67 -14.54 -2.93 14.28
C ARG A 67 -15.81 -2.69 15.11
N THR A 68 -15.71 -2.00 16.23
CA THR A 68 -16.88 -1.75 17.09
C THR A 68 -17.95 -0.89 16.42
N GLY A 69 -17.53 0.03 15.55
CA GLY A 69 -18.45 0.87 14.78
C GLY A 69 -18.88 0.28 13.44
N LEU A 70 -18.06 -0.63 12.86
CA LEU A 70 -18.33 -1.23 11.55
C LEU A 70 -19.41 -2.31 11.58
N ILE A 71 -19.51 -3.04 12.70
CA ILE A 71 -20.48 -4.14 12.81
C ILE A 71 -21.90 -3.59 12.69
N GLY A 72 -22.65 -4.11 11.71
CA GLY A 72 -24.02 -3.72 11.43
C GLY A 72 -24.19 -2.51 10.51
N MET A 73 -23.09 -1.91 10.03
CA MET A 73 -23.17 -0.86 9.01
C MET A 73 -23.30 -1.49 7.61
N ASP A 74 -23.98 -0.78 6.73
CA ASP A 74 -24.03 -1.10 5.31
C ASP A 74 -22.65 -0.88 4.68
N PRO A 75 -22.00 -1.92 4.09
CA PRO A 75 -20.69 -1.78 3.46
C PRO A 75 -20.71 -0.85 2.23
N LEU A 76 -21.88 -0.51 1.69
CA LEU A 76 -22.02 0.42 0.59
C LEU A 76 -22.08 1.89 1.03
N ASP A 77 -22.38 2.16 2.31
CA ASP A 77 -22.29 3.52 2.89
C ASP A 77 -20.85 3.86 3.25
N VAL A 78 -19.99 3.90 2.23
CA VAL A 78 -18.55 4.19 2.38
C VAL A 78 -18.33 5.51 3.10
N GLU A 79 -19.08 6.55 2.73
CA GLU A 79 -18.96 7.87 3.34
C GLU A 79 -19.38 7.87 4.82
N GLY A 80 -20.45 7.17 5.18
CA GLY A 80 -20.87 6.99 6.56
C GLY A 80 -19.83 6.26 7.39
N ILE A 81 -19.21 5.25 6.83
CA ILE A 81 -18.12 4.50 7.46
C ILE A 81 -16.89 5.40 7.66
N HIS A 82 -16.50 6.21 6.67
CA HIS A 82 -15.42 7.19 6.84
C HIS A 82 -15.72 8.17 7.97
N ARG A 83 -16.93 8.76 8.01
CA ARG A 83 -17.33 9.65 9.11
C ARG A 83 -17.30 8.97 10.47
N MET A 84 -17.68 7.70 10.54
CA MET A 84 -17.61 6.91 11.77
C MET A 84 -16.15 6.73 12.22
N MET A 85 -15.26 6.31 11.31
CA MET A 85 -13.83 6.12 11.60
C MET A 85 -13.17 7.44 12.04
N ASP A 86 -13.50 8.55 11.38
CA ASP A 86 -12.96 9.88 11.71
C ASP A 86 -13.39 10.39 13.08
N ARG A 87 -14.61 10.05 13.51
CA ARG A 87 -15.09 10.37 14.88
C ARG A 87 -14.40 9.52 15.94
N LEU A 88 -14.09 8.27 15.64
CA LEU A 88 -13.44 7.37 16.60
C LEU A 88 -11.96 7.66 16.76
N LEU A 89 -11.26 7.99 15.68
CA LEU A 89 -9.81 8.16 15.70
C LEU A 89 -9.34 9.11 14.60
N SER A 90 -8.66 10.19 15.01
CA SER A 90 -8.01 11.11 14.07
C SER A 90 -6.77 10.49 13.44
N GLY A 91 -6.43 10.85 12.20
CA GLY A 91 -5.30 10.28 11.49
C GLY A 91 -5.50 8.80 11.20
N ASN A 92 -4.48 7.98 11.45
CA ASN A 92 -4.49 6.52 11.21
C ASN A 92 -4.93 6.17 9.79
N THR A 93 -4.34 6.86 8.83
CA THR A 93 -4.73 6.83 7.42
C THR A 93 -4.50 5.47 6.78
N SER A 94 -3.44 4.74 7.18
CA SER A 94 -3.18 3.39 6.69
C SER A 94 -4.27 2.42 7.11
N ALA A 95 -4.72 2.50 8.38
CA ALA A 95 -5.81 1.67 8.88
C ALA A 95 -7.15 1.99 8.18
N LYS A 96 -7.44 3.28 7.98
CA LYS A 96 -8.65 3.73 7.27
C LYS A 96 -8.63 3.31 5.80
N ALA A 97 -7.48 3.43 5.13
CA ALA A 97 -7.31 2.99 3.75
C ALA A 97 -7.57 1.48 3.59
N ALA A 98 -7.11 0.64 4.53
CA ALA A 98 -7.38 -0.79 4.48
C ALA A 98 -8.88 -1.11 4.58
N VAL A 99 -9.62 -0.38 5.42
CA VAL A 99 -11.08 -0.52 5.49
C VAL A 99 -11.73 -0.05 4.19
N ASP A 100 -11.35 1.12 3.69
CA ASP A 100 -11.87 1.69 2.44
C ASP A 100 -11.67 0.76 1.25
N ILE A 101 -10.45 0.24 1.06
CA ILE A 101 -10.13 -0.72 0.00
C ILE A 101 -11.01 -1.97 0.10
N ALA A 102 -11.21 -2.51 1.31
CA ALA A 102 -12.07 -3.67 1.53
C ALA A 102 -13.54 -3.40 1.17
N LEU A 103 -14.05 -2.20 1.47
CA LEU A 103 -15.42 -1.81 1.09
C LEU A 103 -15.58 -1.69 -0.42
N TYR A 104 -14.61 -1.09 -1.11
CA TYR A 104 -14.61 -1.02 -2.57
C TYR A 104 -14.45 -2.39 -3.24
N ASP A 105 -13.71 -3.33 -2.64
CA ASP A 105 -13.64 -4.71 -3.12
C ASP A 105 -15.01 -5.41 -3.00
N ILE A 106 -15.74 -5.20 -1.89
CA ILE A 106 -17.13 -5.67 -1.76
C ILE A 106 -18.02 -5.06 -2.85
N LYS A 107 -17.91 -3.74 -3.04
CA LYS A 107 -18.71 -3.00 -4.03
C LYS A 107 -18.47 -3.53 -5.45
N GLY A 108 -17.21 -3.74 -5.84
CA GLY A 108 -16.85 -4.33 -7.14
C GLY A 108 -17.46 -5.73 -7.33
N LYS A 109 -17.36 -6.58 -6.31
CA LYS A 109 -17.93 -7.94 -6.31
C LYS A 109 -19.44 -7.93 -6.40
N LEU A 110 -20.13 -7.07 -5.63
CA LEU A 110 -21.56 -6.90 -5.68
C LEU A 110 -22.06 -6.48 -7.08
N MET A 111 -21.33 -5.55 -7.71
CA MET A 111 -21.65 -5.05 -9.04
C MET A 111 -21.24 -6.02 -10.16
N GLY A 112 -20.52 -7.09 -9.86
CA GLY A 112 -19.95 -8.00 -10.86
C GLY A 112 -18.99 -7.30 -11.83
N GLN A 113 -18.34 -6.22 -11.38
CA GLN A 113 -17.45 -5.39 -12.19
C GLN A 113 -16.09 -5.23 -11.54
N PRO A 114 -15.00 -5.19 -12.34
CA PRO A 114 -13.69 -4.86 -11.82
C PRO A 114 -13.70 -3.42 -11.29
N LEU A 115 -12.96 -3.20 -10.19
CA LEU A 115 -13.00 -1.94 -9.45
C LEU A 115 -12.68 -0.71 -10.32
N TYR A 116 -11.73 -0.84 -11.27
CA TYR A 116 -11.41 0.30 -12.15
C TYR A 116 -12.62 0.79 -12.95
N LYS A 117 -13.55 -0.10 -13.33
CA LYS A 117 -14.82 0.30 -14.00
C LYS A 117 -15.77 0.95 -13.01
N VAL A 118 -15.88 0.42 -11.79
CA VAL A 118 -16.72 1.01 -10.73
C VAL A 118 -16.26 2.45 -10.42
N LEU A 119 -14.97 2.71 -10.52
CA LEU A 119 -14.37 4.04 -10.34
C LEU A 119 -14.39 4.92 -11.60
N GLY A 120 -15.02 4.45 -12.69
CA GLY A 120 -15.14 5.23 -13.94
C GLY A 120 -13.97 5.06 -14.92
N GLY A 121 -13.07 4.13 -14.68
CA GLY A 121 -11.96 3.83 -15.59
C GLY A 121 -12.42 3.12 -16.86
N SER A 122 -11.81 3.44 -18.00
CA SER A 122 -12.13 2.87 -19.31
C SER A 122 -11.14 1.80 -19.77
N VAL A 123 -9.93 1.78 -19.20
CA VAL A 123 -8.85 0.89 -19.60
C VAL A 123 -8.39 0.03 -18.40
N ASN A 124 -7.94 -1.18 -18.70
CA ASN A 124 -7.41 -2.13 -17.70
C ASN A 124 -5.88 -2.29 -17.76
N GLN A 125 -5.22 -1.46 -18.54
CA GLN A 125 -3.77 -1.41 -18.66
C GLN A 125 -3.27 -0.07 -18.16
N ILE A 126 -2.19 -0.13 -17.38
CA ILE A 126 -1.50 1.05 -16.88
C ILE A 126 0.00 0.84 -17.03
N VAL A 127 0.68 1.89 -17.47
CA VAL A 127 2.14 1.89 -17.49
C VAL A 127 2.64 2.24 -16.10
N THR A 128 3.61 1.49 -15.63
CA THR A 128 4.29 1.75 -14.35
C THR A 128 5.77 2.01 -14.55
N ASP A 129 6.38 2.66 -13.57
CA ASP A 129 7.83 2.83 -13.48
C ASP A 129 8.45 1.83 -12.50
N MET A 130 9.78 1.76 -12.49
CA MET A 130 10.57 1.16 -11.44
C MET A 130 11.40 2.24 -10.76
N THR A 131 11.36 2.27 -9.44
CA THR A 131 12.13 3.24 -8.66
C THR A 131 13.55 2.72 -8.41
N VAL A 132 14.55 3.51 -8.81
CA VAL A 132 15.95 3.33 -8.43
C VAL A 132 16.21 4.15 -7.15
N GLY A 133 16.68 3.47 -6.11
CA GLY A 133 16.98 4.08 -4.80
C GLY A 133 18.21 4.99 -4.86
N ILE A 134 18.41 5.82 -3.79
CA ILE A 134 19.62 6.64 -3.68
C ILE A 134 20.78 5.74 -3.24
N ASP A 135 21.82 5.70 -4.05
CA ASP A 135 23.10 5.05 -3.77
C ASP A 135 24.24 5.80 -4.52
N THR A 136 25.42 5.20 -4.64
CA THR A 136 26.47 5.77 -5.48
C THR A 136 26.00 5.82 -6.95
N PRO A 137 26.48 6.80 -7.74
CA PRO A 137 26.10 6.90 -9.16
C PRO A 137 26.31 5.61 -9.94
N GLU A 138 27.38 4.89 -9.67
CA GLU A 138 27.72 3.61 -10.33
C GLU A 138 26.72 2.51 -9.96
N ALA A 139 26.33 2.42 -8.68
CA ALA A 139 25.35 1.44 -8.20
C ALA A 139 23.97 1.73 -8.77
N MET A 140 23.56 2.99 -8.80
CA MET A 140 22.30 3.44 -9.40
C MET A 140 22.24 3.14 -10.90
N ALA A 141 23.33 3.40 -11.63
CA ALA A 141 23.44 3.06 -13.05
C ALA A 141 23.37 1.54 -13.30
N ALA A 142 24.02 0.74 -12.43
CA ALA A 142 23.96 -0.72 -12.55
C ALA A 142 22.55 -1.26 -12.30
N GLU A 143 21.87 -0.76 -11.25
CA GLU A 143 20.48 -1.11 -10.95
C GLU A 143 19.55 -0.69 -12.10
N ALA A 144 19.65 0.54 -12.58
CA ALA A 144 18.85 1.05 -13.70
C ALA A 144 18.99 0.16 -14.94
N ARG A 145 20.23 -0.22 -15.29
CA ARG A 145 20.50 -1.13 -16.41
C ARG A 145 19.85 -2.49 -16.22
N GLU A 146 19.98 -3.07 -15.02
CA GLU A 146 19.35 -4.36 -14.71
C GLU A 146 17.83 -4.30 -14.88
N ARG A 147 17.18 -3.24 -14.38
CA ARG A 147 15.73 -3.06 -14.49
C ARG A 147 15.27 -2.92 -15.95
N VAL A 148 16.05 -2.25 -16.78
CA VAL A 148 15.74 -2.13 -18.21
C VAL A 148 16.01 -3.42 -18.97
N GLU A 149 17.22 -4.00 -18.81
CA GLU A 149 17.66 -5.12 -19.64
C GLU A 149 17.03 -6.47 -19.23
N LYS A 150 16.87 -6.72 -17.91
CA LYS A 150 16.37 -8.00 -17.41
C LYS A 150 14.86 -7.95 -17.12
N ASP A 151 14.39 -6.88 -16.48
CA ASP A 151 13.00 -6.79 -16.04
C ASP A 151 12.09 -6.12 -17.09
N GLY A 152 12.67 -5.48 -18.12
CA GLY A 152 11.93 -4.89 -19.24
C GLY A 152 11.22 -3.58 -18.92
N PHE A 153 11.59 -2.88 -17.82
CA PHE A 153 11.02 -1.58 -17.53
C PHE A 153 11.45 -0.55 -18.57
N THR A 154 10.47 0.24 -19.04
CA THR A 154 10.69 1.32 -20.01
C THR A 154 10.69 2.70 -19.37
N ILE A 155 10.31 2.80 -18.11
CA ILE A 155 10.29 4.02 -17.33
C ILE A 155 10.96 3.76 -15.99
N LEU A 156 11.92 4.60 -15.63
CA LEU A 156 12.58 4.58 -14.35
C LEU A 156 12.28 5.88 -13.59
N LYS A 157 12.03 5.74 -12.29
CA LYS A 157 11.94 6.85 -11.35
C LYS A 157 13.24 6.89 -10.54
N ILE A 158 14.02 7.94 -10.72
CA ILE A 158 15.29 8.10 -10.00
C ILE A 158 15.05 8.93 -8.74
N LYS A 159 15.45 8.42 -7.58
CA LYS A 159 15.47 9.19 -6.35
C LYS A 159 16.74 10.02 -6.27
N ALA A 160 16.60 11.28 -5.84
CA ALA A 160 17.67 12.26 -5.71
C ALA A 160 17.41 13.15 -4.49
N GLY A 161 18.37 14.02 -4.12
CA GLY A 161 18.16 15.08 -3.13
C GLY A 161 19.02 14.97 -1.86
N ILE A 162 20.06 14.12 -1.84
CA ILE A 162 21.03 14.05 -0.74
C ILE A 162 22.30 14.86 -1.10
N ASN A 163 22.90 14.59 -2.27
CA ASN A 163 24.12 15.24 -2.75
C ASN A 163 23.90 15.67 -4.21
N PRO A 164 23.75 16.98 -4.50
CA PRO A 164 23.48 17.45 -5.85
C PRO A 164 24.54 17.04 -6.88
N SER A 165 25.80 16.92 -6.49
CA SER A 165 26.88 16.52 -7.40
C SER A 165 26.79 15.04 -7.78
N GLU A 166 26.45 14.17 -6.85
CA GLU A 166 26.21 12.75 -7.11
C GLU A 166 24.91 12.53 -7.86
N ASP A 167 23.88 13.31 -7.53
CA ASP A 167 22.58 13.26 -8.25
C ASP A 167 22.77 13.58 -9.75
N ILE A 168 23.59 14.58 -10.08
CA ILE A 168 23.92 14.92 -11.47
C ILE A 168 24.69 13.77 -12.14
N GLN A 169 25.67 13.19 -11.46
CA GLN A 169 26.44 12.07 -11.99
C GLN A 169 25.57 10.82 -12.24
N ALA A 170 24.63 10.55 -11.35
CA ALA A 170 23.70 9.43 -11.50
C ALA A 170 22.74 9.56 -12.69
N LEU A 171 22.50 10.80 -13.17
CA LEU A 171 21.59 11.09 -14.29
C LEU A 171 22.31 11.26 -15.63
N THR A 172 23.63 11.28 -15.66
CA THR A 172 24.45 11.44 -16.88
C THR A 172 25.13 10.14 -17.26
#